data_89935a013420ef4af07c17a445d30ba1
#
_entry.id   89935a013420ef4af07c17a445d30ba1
#
_cell.length_a   1.000
_cell.length_b   1.000
_cell.length_c   1.000
_cell.angle_alpha   90.00
_cell.angle_beta   90.00
_cell.angle_gamma   90.00
#
_symmetry.space_group_name_H-M   'P 1'
#
loop_
_entity.id
_entity.type
_entity.pdbx_description
1 polymer ?
#
loop_
_entity_poly.entity_id
_entity_poly.type
_entity_poly.pdbx_seq_one_letter_code
_entity_poly.pdbx_strand_id
1 'polypeptide(L)'
;MSNNNFTELRRNLEALARLVKEDIPIVLKTEGLKFIQKNFQDEGFNDESLQKWQPRKTTDTRGRDLTRYRSDRVGKKGALTPFGKRNQGRAILTGYNSGGNKLRHSFMARVEKMQVTFYTHKEYALRHNEGLKGMPKRQFIGDSKTLFNNVKKGIDRLFNQLQ
;
A
#
# COMPACT_ATOMS: atom_id res chain seq x y z
N MET A 1 -48.46 -23.63 -5.17
CA MET A 1 -47.07 -23.60 -5.65
C MET A 1 -46.41 -22.19 -5.67
N SER A 2 -47.15 -21.11 -5.40
CA SER A 2 -46.63 -19.72 -5.54
C SER A 2 -45.85 -19.18 -4.35
N ASN A 3 -46.07 -19.66 -3.12
CA ASN A 3 -45.45 -19.10 -1.91
C ASN A 3 -43.92 -19.42 -1.74
N ASN A 4 -43.47 -20.59 -2.24
CA ASN A 4 -42.09 -20.99 -2.11
C ASN A 4 -41.16 -20.11 -2.95
N ASN A 5 -41.55 -19.74 -4.17
CA ASN A 5 -40.73 -18.89 -5.06
C ASN A 5 -40.57 -17.47 -4.49
N PHE A 6 -41.59 -16.94 -3.81
CA PHE A 6 -41.51 -15.61 -3.22
C PHE A 6 -40.60 -15.57 -2.00
N THR A 7 -40.62 -16.62 -1.19
CA THR A 7 -39.75 -16.76 -0.01
C THR A 7 -38.26 -16.94 -0.45
N GLU A 8 -38.05 -17.71 -1.49
CA GLU A 8 -36.71 -17.90 -2.06
C GLU A 8 -36.18 -16.61 -2.69
N LEU A 9 -36.96 -15.90 -3.47
CA LEU A 9 -36.60 -14.61 -4.03
C LEU A 9 -36.25 -13.60 -2.93
N ARG A 10 -37.04 -13.51 -1.87
CA ARG A 10 -36.76 -12.64 -0.73
C ARG A 10 -35.43 -12.98 -0.06
N ARG A 11 -35.18 -14.26 0.20
CA ARG A 11 -33.91 -14.73 0.79
C ARG A 11 -32.70 -14.35 -0.08
N ASN A 12 -32.83 -14.51 -1.41
CA ASN A 12 -31.75 -14.16 -2.34
C ASN A 12 -31.50 -12.65 -2.38
N LEU A 13 -32.54 -11.82 -2.32
CA LEU A 13 -32.43 -10.37 -2.23
C LEU A 13 -31.76 -9.91 -0.91
N GLU A 14 -32.11 -10.54 0.21
CA GLU A 14 -31.50 -10.28 1.51
C GLU A 14 -30.02 -10.66 1.51
N ALA A 15 -29.65 -11.81 0.91
CA ALA A 15 -28.26 -12.24 0.76
C ALA A 15 -27.45 -11.29 -0.13
N LEU A 16 -28.01 -10.84 -1.24
CA LEU A 16 -27.37 -9.83 -2.10
C LEU A 16 -27.20 -8.49 -1.37
N ALA A 17 -28.23 -8.05 -0.64
CA ALA A 17 -28.16 -6.81 0.13
C ALA A 17 -27.04 -6.86 1.20
N ARG A 18 -26.91 -8.00 1.88
CA ARG A 18 -25.84 -8.25 2.83
C ARG A 18 -24.47 -8.23 2.15
N LEU A 19 -24.30 -8.95 1.05
CA LEU A 19 -23.07 -9.01 0.28
C LEU A 19 -22.60 -7.59 -0.10
N VAL A 20 -23.49 -6.77 -0.62
CA VAL A 20 -23.17 -5.40 -1.05
C VAL A 20 -22.80 -4.51 0.15
N LYS A 21 -23.52 -4.61 1.26
CA LYS A 21 -23.35 -3.71 2.41
C LYS A 21 -22.22 -4.11 3.35
N GLU A 22 -21.96 -5.40 3.49
CA GLU A 22 -21.03 -5.94 4.49
C GLU A 22 -19.78 -6.55 3.87
N ASP A 23 -19.95 -7.46 2.90
CA ASP A 23 -18.83 -8.28 2.42
C ASP A 23 -17.96 -7.56 1.39
N ILE A 24 -18.54 -6.82 0.45
CA ILE A 24 -17.76 -6.04 -0.54
C ILE A 24 -16.85 -5.01 0.13
N PRO A 25 -17.30 -4.21 1.12
CA PRO A 25 -16.40 -3.31 1.84
C PRO A 25 -15.25 -4.03 2.55
N ILE A 26 -15.45 -5.26 3.03
CA ILE A 26 -14.38 -6.06 3.64
C ILE A 26 -13.36 -6.48 2.58
N VAL A 27 -13.79 -6.88 1.39
CA VAL A 27 -12.88 -7.18 0.27
C VAL A 27 -12.08 -5.94 -0.10
N LEU A 28 -12.72 -4.79 -0.29
CA LEU A 28 -12.06 -3.51 -0.59
C LEU A 28 -11.01 -3.16 0.47
N LYS A 29 -11.35 -3.25 1.75
CA LYS A 29 -10.45 -3.01 2.87
C LYS A 29 -9.25 -3.94 2.81
N THR A 30 -9.49 -5.23 2.62
CA THR A 30 -8.45 -6.26 2.66
C THR A 30 -7.49 -6.11 1.48
N GLU A 31 -8.01 -6.01 0.27
CA GLU A 31 -7.19 -5.88 -0.93
C GLU A 31 -6.46 -4.53 -0.99
N GLY A 32 -7.07 -3.45 -0.52
CA GLY A 32 -6.41 -2.14 -0.42
C GLY A 32 -5.23 -2.14 0.56
N LEU A 33 -5.36 -2.74 1.75
CA LEU A 33 -4.25 -2.84 2.70
C LEU A 33 -3.13 -3.75 2.17
N LYS A 34 -3.47 -4.88 1.54
CA LYS A 34 -2.50 -5.76 0.86
C LYS A 34 -1.76 -5.02 -0.25
N PHE A 35 -2.48 -4.25 -1.06
CA PHE A 35 -1.91 -3.46 -2.14
C PHE A 35 -0.90 -2.43 -1.63
N ILE A 36 -1.25 -1.69 -0.57
CA ILE A 36 -0.33 -0.74 0.06
C ILE A 36 0.94 -1.47 0.54
N GLN A 37 0.80 -2.58 1.26
CA GLN A 37 1.94 -3.37 1.74
C GLN A 37 2.81 -3.87 0.59
N LYS A 38 2.19 -4.35 -0.50
CA LYS A 38 2.90 -4.82 -1.70
C LYS A 38 3.73 -3.71 -2.33
N ASN A 39 3.19 -2.49 -2.43
CA ASN A 39 3.93 -1.33 -2.95
C ASN A 39 5.19 -1.03 -2.13
N PHE A 40 5.14 -1.17 -0.81
CA PHE A 40 6.33 -1.03 0.05
C PHE A 40 7.32 -2.21 -0.10
N GLN A 41 6.84 -3.42 -0.32
CA GLN A 41 7.71 -4.59 -0.57
C GLN A 41 8.44 -4.47 -1.89
N ASP A 42 7.73 -4.04 -2.93
CA ASP A 42 8.26 -3.90 -4.28
C ASP A 42 9.07 -2.61 -4.46
N GLU A 43 9.07 -1.72 -3.46
CA GLU A 43 9.68 -0.38 -3.55
C GLU A 43 9.20 0.39 -4.78
N GLY A 44 7.89 0.36 -5.02
CA GLY A 44 7.27 0.94 -6.21
C GLY A 44 5.75 0.98 -6.11
N PHE A 45 5.11 1.51 -7.12
CA PHE A 45 3.67 1.53 -7.26
C PHE A 45 3.25 0.49 -8.31
N ASN A 46 2.46 -0.48 -7.88
CA ASN A 46 1.93 -1.53 -8.74
C ASN A 46 0.67 -1.01 -9.45
N ASP A 47 0.80 -0.66 -10.73
CA ASP A 47 -0.32 -0.36 -11.61
C ASP A 47 -0.41 -1.42 -12.72
N GLU A 48 -0.47 -1.07 -13.98
CA GLU A 48 -0.31 -2.02 -15.11
C GLU A 48 1.08 -2.66 -15.10
N SER A 49 2.07 -1.86 -14.73
CA SER A 49 3.45 -2.28 -14.49
C SER A 49 3.98 -1.67 -13.21
N LEU A 50 5.05 -2.25 -12.68
CA LEU A 50 5.69 -1.75 -11.48
C LEU A 50 6.46 -0.47 -11.75
N GLN A 51 5.98 0.65 -11.21
CA GLN A 51 6.65 1.94 -11.23
C GLN A 51 7.58 2.05 -10.02
N LYS A 52 8.87 1.74 -10.21
CA LYS A 52 9.86 1.76 -9.12
C LYS A 52 10.03 3.15 -8.52
N TRP A 53 10.13 3.22 -7.19
CA TRP A 53 10.43 4.46 -6.50
C TRP A 53 11.90 4.86 -6.70
N GLN A 54 12.14 6.15 -6.77
CA GLN A 54 13.50 6.66 -6.83
C GLN A 54 14.29 6.21 -5.59
N PRO A 55 15.50 5.66 -5.78
CA PRO A 55 16.36 5.29 -4.68
C PRO A 55 16.77 6.51 -3.85
N ARG A 56 17.31 6.27 -2.67
CA ARG A 56 17.86 7.33 -1.82
C ARG A 56 19.05 7.98 -2.55
N LYS A 57 19.07 9.31 -2.58
CA LYS A 57 20.27 10.04 -3.00
C LYS A 57 21.39 9.77 -2.02
N THR A 58 22.52 9.31 -2.52
CA THR A 58 23.73 9.04 -1.71
C THR A 58 24.75 10.15 -1.84
N THR A 59 24.63 11.00 -2.86
CA THR A 59 25.50 12.15 -3.12
C THR A 59 24.68 13.41 -3.36
N ASP A 60 25.26 14.57 -3.05
CA ASP A 60 24.70 15.87 -3.43
C ASP A 60 25.09 16.24 -4.88
N THR A 61 24.68 17.45 -5.31
CA THR A 61 24.99 17.98 -6.65
C THR A 61 26.49 18.19 -6.91
N ARG A 62 27.31 18.22 -5.85
CA ARG A 62 28.77 18.37 -5.90
C ARG A 62 29.51 17.03 -5.72
N GLY A 63 28.78 15.90 -5.78
CA GLY A 63 29.35 14.55 -5.60
C GLY A 63 29.73 14.20 -4.14
N ARG A 64 29.42 15.05 -3.15
CA ARG A 64 29.73 14.78 -1.75
C ARG A 64 28.79 13.73 -1.19
N ASP A 65 29.33 12.77 -0.42
CA ASP A 65 28.54 11.72 0.22
C ASP A 65 27.59 12.30 1.28
N LEU A 66 26.30 12.03 1.10
CA LEU A 66 25.23 12.40 2.02
C LEU A 66 24.90 11.27 3.00
N THR A 67 25.48 10.10 2.84
CA THR A 67 25.17 8.96 3.69
C THR A 67 25.88 9.06 5.03
N ARG A 68 25.20 8.61 6.10
CA ARG A 68 25.80 8.47 7.44
C ARG A 68 26.18 7.01 7.74
N TYR A 69 26.37 6.22 6.69
CA TYR A 69 26.54 4.77 6.82
C TYR A 69 27.96 4.32 6.51
N ARG A 70 28.92 5.23 6.58
CA ARG A 70 30.34 4.91 6.43
C ARG A 70 31.00 4.68 7.79
N SER A 71 32.13 3.95 7.80
CA SER A 71 32.91 3.67 9.01
C SER A 71 33.41 4.96 9.66
N ASP A 72 33.81 5.94 8.87
CA ASP A 72 34.11 7.30 9.34
C ASP A 72 32.92 8.23 9.07
N ARG A 73 32.16 8.50 10.12
CA ARG A 73 30.98 9.37 10.04
C ARG A 73 31.30 10.84 9.90
N VAL A 74 32.40 11.29 10.49
CA VAL A 74 32.84 12.70 10.51
C VAL A 74 33.40 13.08 9.15
N GLY A 75 34.37 12.31 8.67
CA GLY A 75 34.99 12.52 7.38
C GLY A 75 34.17 12.03 6.19
N LYS A 76 33.07 11.28 6.44
CA LYS A 76 32.27 10.60 5.42
C LYS A 76 33.10 9.75 4.47
N LYS A 77 34.20 9.16 5.01
CA LYS A 77 35.15 8.34 4.31
C LYS A 77 35.09 6.88 4.75
N GLY A 78 35.86 6.04 4.09
CA GLY A 78 35.95 4.62 4.40
C GLY A 78 34.85 3.78 3.78
N ALA A 79 34.80 2.51 4.14
CA ALA A 79 33.84 1.53 3.61
C ALA A 79 32.46 1.76 4.17
N LEU A 80 31.43 1.36 3.42
CA LEU A 80 30.06 1.31 3.94
C LEU A 80 29.96 0.30 5.09
N THR A 81 29.31 0.70 6.16
CA THR A 81 28.92 -0.22 7.24
C THR A 81 27.99 -1.32 6.71
N PRO A 82 27.84 -2.45 7.42
CA PRO A 82 26.88 -3.49 7.03
C PRO A 82 25.45 -2.94 6.82
N PHE A 83 25.03 -1.98 7.64
CA PHE A 83 23.74 -1.29 7.46
C PHE A 83 23.72 -0.45 6.18
N GLY A 84 24.78 0.28 5.88
CA GLY A 84 24.92 1.07 4.66
C GLY A 84 24.85 0.20 3.39
N LYS A 85 25.59 -0.92 3.39
CA LYS A 85 25.57 -1.88 2.27
C LYS A 85 24.16 -2.42 2.00
N ARG A 86 23.41 -2.81 3.04
CA ARG A 86 22.04 -3.34 2.91
C ARG A 86 21.03 -2.31 2.44
N ASN A 87 21.28 -1.01 2.67
CA ASN A 87 20.37 0.07 2.28
C ASN A 87 20.82 0.81 1.01
N GLN A 88 21.91 0.39 0.40
CA GLN A 88 22.39 0.97 -0.85
C GLN A 88 21.35 0.70 -1.97
N GLY A 89 21.01 1.74 -2.71
CA GLY A 89 20.04 1.66 -3.80
C GLY A 89 18.56 1.53 -3.39
N ARG A 90 18.26 1.43 -2.09
CA ARG A 90 16.88 1.31 -1.59
C ARG A 90 16.18 2.66 -1.47
N ALA A 91 14.85 2.66 -1.60
CA ALA A 91 14.05 3.84 -1.35
C ALA A 91 14.04 4.22 0.15
N ILE A 92 13.84 5.52 0.45
CA ILE A 92 13.90 6.06 1.83
C ILE A 92 12.88 5.37 2.75
N LEU A 93 11.69 5.05 2.25
CA LEU A 93 10.58 4.53 3.06
C LEU A 93 10.71 3.06 3.44
N THR A 94 11.64 2.33 2.81
CA THR A 94 11.71 0.87 2.89
C THR A 94 12.76 0.34 3.85
N GLY A 95 13.41 1.19 4.61
CA GLY A 95 14.52 0.90 5.51
C GLY A 95 14.56 -0.51 6.09
N TYR A 96 15.80 -1.03 6.27
CA TYR A 96 16.05 -2.37 6.78
C TYR A 96 15.81 -2.47 8.30
N ASN A 97 15.16 -3.54 8.71
CA ASN A 97 15.10 -4.06 10.09
C ASN A 97 14.79 -3.04 11.19
N SER A 98 13.77 -2.25 11.05
CA SER A 98 13.39 -1.26 12.04
C SER A 98 11.97 -1.47 12.51
N GLY A 99 11.80 -1.29 13.80
CA GLY A 99 10.59 -1.53 14.57
C GLY A 99 9.29 -0.96 13.98
N GLY A 100 8.17 -1.30 14.62
CA GLY A 100 6.81 -1.11 14.13
C GLY A 100 6.35 0.30 13.82
N ASN A 101 7.11 1.34 14.18
CA ASN A 101 6.69 2.75 14.00
C ASN A 101 7.04 3.32 12.60
N LYS A 102 6.97 2.49 11.56
CA LYS A 102 7.21 2.93 10.18
C LYS A 102 5.93 3.16 9.41
N LEU A 103 6.03 4.02 8.38
CA LEU A 103 4.91 4.32 7.49
C LEU A 103 4.25 3.05 6.93
N ARG A 104 5.03 2.09 6.44
CA ARG A 104 4.51 0.83 5.87
C ARG A 104 3.64 0.00 6.83
N HIS A 105 3.78 0.20 8.15
CA HIS A 105 3.02 -0.53 9.17
C HIS A 105 1.96 0.34 9.85
N SER A 106 1.78 1.58 9.41
CA SER A 106 0.87 2.55 10.05
C SER A 106 -0.45 2.73 9.32
N PHE A 107 -0.64 2.03 8.20
CA PHE A 107 -1.88 2.13 7.44
C PHE A 107 -3.00 1.36 8.12
N MET A 108 -4.13 2.03 8.23
CA MET A 108 -5.38 1.50 8.74
C MET A 108 -6.48 1.73 7.71
N ALA A 109 -7.55 0.97 7.83
CA ALA A 109 -8.73 1.15 7.01
C ALA A 109 -9.98 1.10 7.87
N ARG A 110 -10.90 2.02 7.63
CA ARG A 110 -12.19 2.13 8.28
C ARG A 110 -13.28 1.92 7.25
N VAL A 111 -14.23 1.09 7.61
CA VAL A 111 -15.43 0.82 6.80
C VAL A 111 -16.59 1.57 7.42
N GLU A 112 -17.24 2.42 6.64
CA GLU A 112 -18.44 3.14 7.03
C GLU A 112 -19.47 3.05 5.90
N LYS A 113 -20.61 2.48 6.21
CA LYS A 113 -21.67 2.19 5.20
C LYS A 113 -21.05 1.39 4.03
N MET A 114 -21.03 1.94 2.84
CA MET A 114 -20.45 1.33 1.61
C MET A 114 -19.09 1.96 1.21
N GLN A 115 -18.44 2.65 2.12
CA GLN A 115 -17.20 3.35 1.86
C GLN A 115 -16.06 2.77 2.69
N VAL A 116 -14.87 2.67 2.08
CA VAL A 116 -13.63 2.30 2.78
C VAL A 116 -12.67 3.45 2.71
N THR A 117 -12.28 3.97 3.87
CA THR A 117 -11.28 5.03 4.00
C THR A 117 -9.98 4.46 4.49
N PHE A 118 -8.91 4.63 3.71
CA PHE A 118 -7.55 4.28 4.11
C PHE A 118 -6.86 5.50 4.70
N TYR A 119 -6.21 5.33 5.85
CA TYR A 119 -5.56 6.45 6.53
C TYR A 119 -4.32 6.01 7.31
N THR A 120 -3.51 6.99 7.67
CA THR A 120 -2.35 6.85 8.56
C THR A 120 -2.18 8.12 9.39
N HIS A 121 -1.68 7.98 10.61
CA HIS A 121 -1.33 9.12 11.48
C HIS A 121 0.05 9.71 11.17
N LYS A 122 0.72 9.26 10.09
CA LYS A 122 2.03 9.76 9.70
C LYS A 122 1.88 10.98 8.78
N GLU A 123 2.05 12.18 9.31
CA GLU A 123 1.91 13.45 8.60
C GLU A 123 2.74 13.54 7.31
N TYR A 124 3.90 12.90 7.28
CA TYR A 124 4.76 12.88 6.10
C TYR A 124 4.28 11.95 4.98
N ALA A 125 3.26 11.13 5.22
CA ALA A 125 2.75 10.17 4.23
C ALA A 125 2.32 10.86 2.93
N LEU A 126 1.50 11.89 3.03
CA LEU A 126 1.01 12.65 1.88
C LEU A 126 2.16 13.23 1.04
N ARG A 127 3.20 13.77 1.71
CA ARG A 127 4.36 14.35 1.02
C ARG A 127 5.08 13.33 0.15
N HIS A 128 5.21 12.09 0.62
CA HIS A 128 5.84 11.02 -0.16
C HIS A 128 4.92 10.48 -1.24
N ASN A 129 3.63 10.31 -0.94
CA ASN A 129 2.67 9.80 -1.92
C ASN A 129 2.58 10.72 -3.15
N GLU A 130 2.52 12.03 -2.92
CA GLU A 130 2.31 13.03 -3.97
C GLU A 130 3.61 13.70 -4.46
N GLY A 131 4.74 13.47 -3.78
CA GLY A 131 6.00 14.12 -4.15
C GLY A 131 6.04 15.62 -3.81
N LEU A 132 5.38 16.04 -2.71
CA LEU A 132 5.28 17.45 -2.34
C LEU A 132 6.59 17.98 -1.76
N LYS A 133 6.76 19.32 -1.83
CA LYS A 133 7.92 20.06 -1.27
C LYS A 133 9.27 19.58 -1.83
N GLY A 134 9.32 19.29 -3.12
CA GLY A 134 10.56 18.88 -3.80
C GLY A 134 11.03 17.45 -3.48
N MET A 135 10.20 16.66 -2.81
CA MET A 135 10.51 15.24 -2.60
C MET A 135 10.12 14.40 -3.82
N PRO A 136 10.90 13.39 -4.18
CA PRO A 136 10.47 12.45 -5.21
C PRO A 136 9.15 11.77 -4.82
N LYS A 137 8.22 11.69 -5.79
CA LYS A 137 6.99 10.94 -5.62
C LYS A 137 7.31 9.47 -5.35
N ARG A 138 6.75 8.94 -4.27
CA ARG A 138 6.79 7.53 -3.88
C ARG A 138 5.38 7.09 -3.57
N GLN A 139 4.60 6.97 -4.61
CA GLN A 139 3.19 6.62 -4.51
C GLN A 139 3.04 5.21 -3.94
N PHE A 140 2.22 5.07 -2.92
CA PHE A 140 1.88 3.78 -2.29
C PHE A 140 0.38 3.56 -2.19
N ILE A 141 -0.43 4.60 -2.44
CA ILE A 141 -1.89 4.54 -2.55
C ILE A 141 -2.33 5.43 -3.70
N GLY A 142 -3.39 5.04 -4.38
CA GLY A 142 -3.98 5.74 -5.52
C GLY A 142 -4.69 4.77 -6.45
N ASP A 143 -5.25 5.29 -7.52
CA ASP A 143 -5.91 4.48 -8.55
C ASP A 143 -4.90 3.56 -9.22
N SER A 144 -5.28 2.29 -9.36
CA SER A 144 -4.44 1.24 -9.93
C SER A 144 -5.29 0.16 -10.57
N LYS A 145 -4.93 -0.24 -11.79
CA LYS A 145 -5.58 -1.35 -12.48
C LYS A 145 -5.33 -2.69 -11.76
N THR A 146 -4.15 -2.86 -11.19
CA THR A 146 -3.83 -4.05 -10.37
C THR A 146 -4.73 -4.14 -9.15
N LEU A 147 -4.92 -3.03 -8.40
CA LEU A 147 -5.83 -2.99 -7.27
C LEU A 147 -7.27 -3.29 -7.70
N PHE A 148 -7.75 -2.62 -8.77
CA PHE A 148 -9.09 -2.84 -9.32
C PHE A 148 -9.31 -4.31 -9.66
N ASN A 149 -8.37 -4.95 -10.37
CA ASN A 149 -8.48 -6.35 -10.75
C ASN A 149 -8.48 -7.30 -9.55
N ASN A 150 -7.71 -7.01 -8.50
CA ASN A 150 -7.69 -7.80 -7.27
C ASN A 150 -9.03 -7.71 -6.53
N VAL A 151 -9.57 -6.50 -6.42
CA VAL A 151 -10.88 -6.25 -5.82
C VAL A 151 -11.97 -6.97 -6.61
N LYS A 152 -11.96 -6.82 -7.94
CA LYS A 152 -12.92 -7.50 -8.82
C LYS A 152 -12.89 -9.01 -8.60
N LYS A 153 -11.70 -9.63 -8.60
CA LYS A 153 -11.57 -11.07 -8.32
C LYS A 153 -12.09 -11.47 -6.93
N GLY A 154 -11.92 -10.59 -5.94
CA GLY A 154 -12.47 -10.81 -4.60
C GLY A 154 -13.98 -10.79 -4.59
N ILE A 155 -14.58 -9.84 -5.29
CA ILE A 155 -16.04 -9.70 -5.44
C ILE A 155 -16.62 -10.88 -6.24
N ASP A 156 -15.99 -11.26 -7.36
CA ASP A 156 -16.42 -12.39 -8.18
C ASP A 156 -16.50 -13.69 -7.36
N ARG A 157 -15.55 -13.91 -6.44
CA ARG A 157 -15.59 -15.07 -5.52
C ARG A 157 -16.78 -15.03 -4.57
N LEU A 158 -17.16 -13.85 -4.07
CA LEU A 158 -18.34 -13.71 -3.20
C LEU A 158 -19.63 -14.04 -3.96
N PHE A 159 -19.75 -13.58 -5.20
CA PHE A 159 -20.91 -13.92 -6.03
C PHE A 159 -21.02 -15.41 -6.35
N ASN A 160 -19.89 -16.07 -6.61
CA ASN A 160 -19.87 -17.51 -6.87
C ASN A 160 -20.24 -18.36 -5.64
N GLN A 161 -20.17 -17.82 -4.44
CA GLN A 161 -20.61 -18.50 -3.21
C GLN A 161 -22.12 -18.38 -2.95
N LEU A 162 -22.82 -17.51 -3.69
CA LEU A 162 -24.26 -17.35 -3.59
C LEU A 162 -25.05 -18.26 -4.55
N GLN A 163 -24.35 -18.91 -5.48
CA GLN A 163 -24.91 -19.89 -6.43
C GLN A 163 -24.92 -21.29 -5.82
#